data_882a7bafad500ca73ef26850ced821ba
#
_entry.id   882a7bafad500ca73ef26850ced821ba
#
_cell.length_a   1.000
_cell.length_b   1.000
_cell.length_c   1.000
_cell.angle_alpha   90.00
_cell.angle_beta   90.00
_cell.angle_gamma   90.00
#
_symmetry.space_group_name_H-M   'P 1'
#
loop_
_entity.id
_entity.type
_entity.pdbx_description
1 polymer ?
#
loop_
_entity_poly.entity_id
_entity_poly.type
_entity_poly.pdbx_seq_one_letter_code
_entity_poly.pdbx_strand_id
1 'polypeptide(L)'
;MQLAGPGVFGSPRDRHVAITVLREALALGVNHIDTSDFYGPHVTNQIIREALYPYSDDLTIVTKIGARRGEDASWLPAFSPAELQKAVHDNLRNLGLDVLDVVNLRVMMGDGHGPAEGSIEASLTVLAEMQQQGLVKHIGLSNVTPTQVAEARKIVEIVCVQNEYNIA
;
A
#
# COMPACT_ATOMS: atom_id res chain seq x y z
N MET A 1 -5.30 1.03 -8.34
CA MET A 1 -6.53 0.22 -8.51
C MET A 1 -6.91 -0.03 -9.97
N GLN A 2 -6.78 0.94 -10.87
CA GLN A 2 -7.22 0.82 -12.28
C GLN A 2 -6.36 -0.14 -13.14
N LEU A 3 -5.20 -0.55 -12.64
CA LEU A 3 -4.31 -1.51 -13.31
C LEU A 3 -4.65 -2.99 -12.97
N ALA A 4 -5.70 -3.23 -12.22
CA ALA A 4 -6.24 -4.56 -11.95
C ALA A 4 -7.55 -4.80 -12.70
N GLY A 5 -8.07 -6.01 -12.63
CA GLY A 5 -9.36 -6.38 -13.21
C GLY A 5 -10.55 -5.75 -12.48
N PRO A 6 -11.78 -6.04 -12.94
CA PRO A 6 -13.01 -5.57 -12.32
C PRO A 6 -13.04 -5.87 -10.81
N GLY A 7 -13.56 -4.95 -10.00
CA GLY A 7 -13.58 -5.10 -8.54
C GLY A 7 -12.20 -5.07 -7.89
N VAL A 8 -11.19 -4.55 -8.60
CA VAL A 8 -9.78 -4.55 -8.15
C VAL A 8 -9.27 -5.98 -7.89
N PHE A 9 -9.72 -6.94 -8.72
CA PHE A 9 -9.41 -8.37 -8.58
C PHE A 9 -9.00 -8.98 -9.92
N GLY A 10 -7.94 -9.81 -9.92
CA GLY A 10 -7.39 -10.41 -11.12
C GLY A 10 -6.63 -9.44 -12.04
N SER A 11 -6.27 -9.93 -13.20
CA SER A 11 -5.54 -9.17 -14.22
C SER A 11 -6.42 -8.14 -14.92
N PRO A 12 -5.84 -7.02 -15.41
CA PRO A 12 -6.55 -6.10 -16.28
C PRO A 12 -6.95 -6.78 -17.60
N ARG A 13 -7.92 -6.20 -18.30
CA ARG A 13 -8.35 -6.69 -19.62
C ARG A 13 -7.20 -6.70 -20.63
N ASP A 14 -6.34 -5.69 -20.57
CA ASP A 14 -5.18 -5.55 -21.44
C ASP A 14 -3.97 -5.12 -20.61
N ARG A 15 -3.05 -6.07 -20.42
CA ARG A 15 -1.81 -5.84 -19.66
C ARG A 15 -0.87 -4.89 -20.40
N HIS A 16 -0.84 -4.93 -21.73
CA HIS A 16 0.01 -4.06 -22.55
C HIS A 16 -0.42 -2.60 -22.42
N VAL A 17 -1.73 -2.33 -22.45
CA VAL A 17 -2.29 -0.99 -22.23
C VAL A 17 -1.94 -0.51 -20.82
N ALA A 18 -2.06 -1.35 -19.79
CA ALA A 18 -1.69 -0.98 -18.42
C ALA A 18 -0.22 -0.57 -18.30
N ILE A 19 0.69 -1.30 -18.96
CA ILE A 19 2.12 -0.96 -19.01
C ILE A 19 2.36 0.37 -19.75
N THR A 20 1.69 0.56 -20.87
CA THR A 20 1.81 1.79 -21.67
C THR A 20 1.36 3.00 -20.89
N VAL A 21 0.24 2.91 -20.17
CA VAL A 21 -0.27 4.00 -19.30
C VAL A 21 0.73 4.39 -18.23
N LEU A 22 1.37 3.41 -17.57
CA LEU A 22 2.39 3.70 -16.56
C LEU A 22 3.60 4.42 -17.14
N ARG A 23 4.10 3.97 -18.29
CA ARG A 23 5.24 4.61 -18.97
C ARG A 23 4.92 6.03 -19.42
N GLU A 24 3.73 6.24 -19.97
CA GLU A 24 3.26 7.56 -20.38
C GLU A 24 3.10 8.50 -19.18
N ALA A 25 2.57 8.02 -18.06
CA ALA A 25 2.45 8.82 -16.85
C ALA A 25 3.81 9.36 -16.38
N LEU A 26 4.85 8.53 -16.36
CA LEU A 26 6.20 8.96 -16.01
C LEU A 26 6.77 9.93 -17.06
N ALA A 27 6.56 9.68 -18.34
CA ALA A 27 6.99 10.59 -19.41
C ALA A 27 6.35 11.98 -19.31
N LEU A 28 5.14 12.06 -18.74
CA LEU A 28 4.42 13.31 -18.44
C LEU A 28 4.79 13.93 -17.08
N GLY A 29 5.79 13.39 -16.38
CA GLY A 29 6.33 13.96 -15.15
C GLY A 29 5.69 13.43 -13.85
N VAL A 30 4.90 12.37 -13.90
CA VAL A 30 4.44 11.69 -12.68
C VAL A 30 5.64 11.03 -12.01
N ASN A 31 5.91 11.41 -10.76
CA ASN A 31 7.02 10.88 -9.96
C ASN A 31 6.55 10.30 -8.60
N HIS A 32 5.25 10.08 -8.45
CA HIS A 32 4.65 9.48 -7.26
C HIS A 32 3.59 8.46 -7.67
N ILE A 33 3.79 7.20 -7.29
CA ILE A 33 2.83 6.13 -7.55
C ILE A 33 2.27 5.63 -6.22
N ASP A 34 0.94 5.67 -6.08
CA ASP A 34 0.22 5.04 -4.99
C ASP A 34 -0.33 3.68 -5.44
N THR A 35 0.12 2.62 -4.78
CA THR A 35 -0.26 1.24 -5.07
C THR A 35 -0.70 0.47 -3.83
N SER A 36 -0.94 -0.80 -4.00
CA SER A 36 -1.11 -1.79 -2.93
C SER A 36 -0.93 -3.19 -3.52
N ASP A 37 -0.26 -4.07 -2.79
CA ASP A 37 -0.11 -5.46 -3.19
C ASP A 37 -1.43 -6.26 -3.14
N PHE A 38 -2.48 -5.68 -2.52
CA PHE A 38 -3.85 -6.24 -2.53
C PHE A 38 -4.60 -5.98 -3.83
N TYR A 39 -4.07 -5.10 -4.70
CA TYR A 39 -4.70 -4.79 -5.97
C TYR A 39 -4.41 -5.89 -6.99
N GLY A 40 -5.41 -6.70 -7.24
CA GLY A 40 -5.39 -7.78 -8.18
C GLY A 40 -5.11 -9.21 -7.69
N PRO A 41 -4.94 -9.63 -6.43
CA PRO A 41 -3.78 -9.42 -5.55
C PRO A 41 -2.45 -9.67 -6.28
N HIS A 42 -1.41 -8.94 -5.90
CA HIS A 42 -0.06 -8.93 -6.48
C HIS A 42 0.04 -8.37 -7.91
N VAL A 43 -1.04 -8.41 -8.69
CA VAL A 43 -1.05 -8.07 -10.11
C VAL A 43 -0.57 -6.65 -10.38
N THR A 44 -1.08 -5.66 -9.63
CA THR A 44 -0.73 -4.26 -9.87
C THR A 44 0.75 -3.99 -9.61
N ASN A 45 1.33 -4.51 -8.51
CA ASN A 45 2.75 -4.35 -8.21
C ASN A 45 3.64 -5.02 -9.25
N GLN A 46 3.25 -6.21 -9.74
CA GLN A 46 3.99 -6.90 -10.81
C GLN A 46 3.94 -6.12 -12.13
N ILE A 47 2.81 -5.48 -12.46
CA ILE A 47 2.70 -4.62 -13.65
C ILE A 47 3.56 -3.36 -13.50
N ILE A 48 3.58 -2.73 -12.33
CA ILE A 48 4.45 -1.58 -12.03
C ILE A 48 5.91 -1.97 -12.25
N ARG A 49 6.34 -3.10 -11.68
CA ARG A 49 7.70 -3.62 -11.88
C ARG A 49 8.02 -3.88 -13.35
N GLU A 50 7.15 -4.56 -14.08
CA GLU A 50 7.35 -4.87 -15.50
C GLU A 50 7.43 -3.61 -16.37
N ALA A 51 6.64 -2.61 -16.03
CA ALA A 51 6.59 -1.36 -16.79
C ALA A 51 7.78 -0.45 -16.54
N LEU A 52 8.27 -0.36 -15.29
CA LEU A 52 9.10 0.74 -14.82
C LEU A 52 10.44 0.33 -14.22
N TYR A 53 10.67 -0.97 -13.97
CA TYR A 53 11.98 -1.39 -13.43
C TYR A 53 13.06 -1.41 -14.52
N PRO A 54 14.29 -0.91 -14.26
CA PRO A 54 14.73 -0.25 -13.02
C PRO A 54 14.07 1.12 -12.84
N TYR A 55 13.67 1.41 -11.60
CA TYR A 55 12.99 2.66 -11.26
C TYR A 55 13.96 3.85 -11.33
N SER A 56 13.45 5.04 -11.70
CA SER A 56 14.22 6.27 -11.62
C SER A 56 14.35 6.74 -10.17
N ASP A 57 15.45 7.44 -9.84
CA ASP A 57 15.77 7.87 -8.48
C ASP A 57 14.76 8.90 -7.91
N ASP A 58 14.04 9.59 -8.78
CA ASP A 58 13.03 10.58 -8.43
C ASP A 58 11.62 10.00 -8.28
N LEU A 59 11.41 8.70 -8.56
CA LEU A 59 10.13 8.04 -8.43
C LEU A 59 9.92 7.54 -7.00
N THR A 60 8.90 8.03 -6.34
CA THR A 60 8.45 7.53 -5.04
C THR A 60 7.32 6.52 -5.21
N ILE A 61 7.46 5.33 -4.65
CA ILE A 61 6.43 4.29 -4.65
C ILE A 61 5.84 4.15 -3.24
N VAL A 62 4.57 4.47 -3.10
CA VAL A 62 3.78 4.31 -1.87
C VAL A 62 2.92 3.07 -1.98
N THR A 63 3.06 2.14 -1.05
CA THR A 63 2.22 0.95 -1.00
C THR A 63 1.44 0.86 0.32
N LYS A 64 0.59 -0.16 0.45
CA LYS A 64 -0.27 -0.36 1.62
C LYS A 64 -0.19 -1.78 2.13
N ILE A 65 -0.27 -1.93 3.46
CA ILE A 65 -0.42 -3.20 4.18
C ILE A 65 -1.58 -3.09 5.18
N GLY A 66 -1.99 -4.19 5.80
CA GLY A 66 -3.08 -4.23 6.80
C GLY A 66 -4.41 -4.74 6.23
N ALA A 67 -4.43 -5.10 4.95
CA ALA A 67 -5.57 -5.73 4.31
C ALA A 67 -5.13 -6.96 3.50
N ARG A 68 -6.07 -7.83 3.16
CA ARG A 68 -5.89 -8.91 2.20
C ARG A 68 -7.20 -9.14 1.43
N ARG A 69 -7.14 -9.91 0.36
CA ARG A 69 -8.31 -10.28 -0.43
C ARG A 69 -8.73 -11.71 -0.10
N GLY A 70 -10.02 -11.93 0.09
CA GLY A 70 -10.62 -13.25 0.13
C GLY A 70 -10.71 -13.88 -1.27
N GLU A 71 -10.99 -15.19 -1.33
CA GLU A 71 -11.21 -15.91 -2.61
C GLU A 71 -12.45 -15.40 -3.35
N ASP A 72 -13.43 -14.89 -2.63
CA ASP A 72 -14.63 -14.21 -3.12
C ASP A 72 -14.40 -12.74 -3.51
N ALA A 73 -13.16 -12.30 -3.56
CA ALA A 73 -12.77 -10.92 -3.78
C ALA A 73 -13.17 -9.93 -2.67
N SER A 74 -13.58 -10.41 -1.49
CA SER A 74 -13.83 -9.56 -0.33
C SER A 74 -12.55 -8.89 0.19
N TRP A 75 -12.70 -7.75 0.85
CA TRP A 75 -11.65 -7.10 1.60
C TRP A 75 -11.66 -7.58 3.04
N LEU A 76 -10.54 -8.08 3.52
CA LEU A 76 -10.40 -8.63 4.87
C LEU A 76 -9.25 -7.93 5.60
N PRO A 77 -9.38 -7.68 6.92
CA PRO A 77 -8.26 -7.18 7.71
C PRO A 77 -7.12 -8.19 7.78
N ALA A 78 -5.88 -7.69 7.90
CA ALA A 78 -4.66 -8.49 8.00
C ALA A 78 -3.67 -7.78 8.93
N PHE A 79 -3.91 -7.86 10.25
CA PHE A 79 -3.20 -7.09 11.27
C PHE A 79 -2.32 -7.93 12.19
N SER A 80 -2.31 -9.26 12.07
CA SER A 80 -1.39 -10.05 12.85
C SER A 80 0.07 -9.73 12.46
N PRO A 81 1.03 -9.83 13.38
CA PRO A 81 2.44 -9.61 13.07
C PRO A 81 2.93 -10.39 11.84
N ALA A 82 2.55 -11.66 11.74
CA ALA A 82 2.92 -12.51 10.61
C ALA A 82 2.33 -12.03 9.27
N GLU A 83 1.07 -11.55 9.26
CA GLU A 83 0.44 -10.99 8.06
C GLU A 83 1.09 -9.69 7.63
N LEU A 84 1.41 -8.80 8.56
CA LEU A 84 2.07 -7.53 8.26
C LEU A 84 3.48 -7.75 7.72
N GLN A 85 4.26 -8.63 8.35
CA GLN A 85 5.61 -9.00 7.89
C GLN A 85 5.54 -9.63 6.49
N LYS A 86 4.64 -10.58 6.29
CA LYS A 86 4.43 -11.20 4.98
C LYS A 86 4.08 -10.15 3.92
N ALA A 87 3.18 -9.21 4.23
CA ALA A 87 2.76 -8.17 3.30
C ALA A 87 3.91 -7.24 2.88
N VAL A 88 4.82 -6.87 3.80
CA VAL A 88 6.03 -6.10 3.46
C VAL A 88 6.93 -6.91 2.52
N HIS A 89 7.22 -8.18 2.83
CA HIS A 89 8.04 -9.02 1.97
C HIS A 89 7.40 -9.30 0.60
N ASP A 90 6.08 -9.44 0.53
CA ASP A 90 5.36 -9.59 -0.74
C ASP A 90 5.48 -8.33 -1.60
N ASN A 91 5.35 -7.14 -1.00
CA ASN A 91 5.56 -5.88 -1.71
C ASN A 91 6.99 -5.74 -2.25
N LEU A 92 8.01 -6.01 -1.42
CA LEU A 92 9.42 -5.99 -1.84
C LEU A 92 9.65 -6.91 -3.04
N ARG A 93 9.18 -8.15 -2.96
CA ARG A 93 9.32 -9.13 -4.04
C ARG A 93 8.59 -8.72 -5.31
N ASN A 94 7.33 -8.29 -5.20
CA ASN A 94 6.49 -7.99 -6.35
C ASN A 94 6.88 -6.69 -7.05
N LEU A 95 7.38 -5.70 -6.30
CA LEU A 95 7.96 -4.47 -6.85
C LEU A 95 9.42 -4.64 -7.28
N GLY A 96 10.12 -5.66 -6.79
CA GLY A 96 11.56 -5.84 -7.07
C GLY A 96 12.43 -4.83 -6.35
N LEU A 97 12.07 -4.45 -5.13
CA LEU A 97 12.78 -3.50 -4.29
C LEU A 97 13.42 -4.20 -3.10
N ASP A 98 14.55 -3.69 -2.64
CA ASP A 98 15.19 -4.11 -1.39
C ASP A 98 14.64 -3.33 -0.18
N VAL A 99 14.16 -2.12 -0.41
CA VAL A 99 13.55 -1.23 0.60
C VAL A 99 12.31 -0.56 0.00
N LEU A 100 11.19 -0.54 0.73
CA LEU A 100 9.98 0.20 0.33
C LEU A 100 10.11 1.67 0.74
N ASP A 101 9.83 2.59 -0.18
CA ASP A 101 9.92 4.03 0.10
C ASP A 101 8.93 4.47 1.15
N VAL A 102 7.64 4.21 0.94
CA VAL A 102 6.57 4.54 1.89
C VAL A 102 5.59 3.38 2.00
N VAL A 103 5.28 2.99 3.23
CA VAL A 103 4.25 1.98 3.51
C VAL A 103 3.15 2.59 4.36
N ASN A 104 1.95 2.65 3.81
CA ASN A 104 0.75 3.04 4.55
C ASN A 104 0.16 1.85 5.29
N LEU A 105 0.06 1.92 6.62
CA LEU A 105 -0.79 1.01 7.36
C LEU A 105 -2.26 1.36 7.07
N ARG A 106 -2.94 0.54 6.27
CA ARG A 106 -4.37 0.71 6.03
C ARG A 106 -5.17 0.05 7.14
N VAL A 107 -5.84 0.88 7.94
CA VAL A 107 -6.68 0.43 9.04
C VAL A 107 -8.02 -0.02 8.51
N MET A 108 -8.41 -1.24 8.87
CA MET A 108 -9.71 -1.86 8.54
C MET A 108 -10.38 -2.33 9.83
N MET A 109 -11.02 -1.40 10.51
CA MET A 109 -11.83 -1.66 11.70
C MET A 109 -13.31 -1.40 11.39
N GLY A 110 -14.20 -1.88 12.24
CA GLY A 110 -15.65 -1.75 12.01
C GLY A 110 -16.10 -2.48 10.74
N ASP A 111 -16.88 -1.81 9.92
CA ASP A 111 -17.37 -2.32 8.63
C ASP A 111 -16.35 -2.16 7.47
N GLY A 112 -15.20 -1.54 7.74
CA GLY A 112 -14.11 -1.36 6.77
C GLY A 112 -14.32 -0.24 5.74
N HIS A 113 -15.45 0.46 5.77
CA HIS A 113 -15.77 1.51 4.79
C HIS A 113 -15.21 2.88 5.14
N GLY A 114 -14.95 3.15 6.40
CA GLY A 114 -14.39 4.44 6.87
C GLY A 114 -13.47 4.25 8.07
N PRO A 115 -12.84 5.36 8.55
CA PRO A 115 -12.10 5.33 9.80
C PRO A 115 -13.01 4.92 10.96
N ALA A 116 -12.57 3.97 11.79
CA ALA A 116 -13.25 3.53 12.99
C ALA A 116 -12.30 3.54 14.18
N GLU A 117 -12.82 3.80 15.37
CA GLU A 117 -12.03 3.87 16.59
C GLU A 117 -11.44 2.50 16.96
N GLY A 118 -10.29 2.53 17.60
CA GLY A 118 -9.54 1.35 18.06
C GLY A 118 -8.04 1.63 18.03
N SER A 119 -7.28 0.94 18.88
CA SER A 119 -5.81 1.11 18.92
C SER A 119 -5.17 0.42 17.70
N ILE A 120 -4.16 1.10 17.15
CA ILE A 120 -3.30 0.59 16.07
C ILE A 120 -1.87 0.33 16.57
N GLU A 121 -1.62 0.47 17.86
CA GLU A 121 -0.30 0.39 18.49
C GLU A 121 0.44 -0.90 18.12
N ALA A 122 -0.22 -2.05 18.30
CA ALA A 122 0.41 -3.34 18.03
C ALA A 122 0.86 -3.50 16.57
N SER A 123 -0.02 -3.13 15.62
CA SER A 123 0.29 -3.21 14.19
C SER A 123 1.37 -2.22 13.77
N LEU A 124 1.34 -1.03 14.34
CA LEU A 124 2.30 0.02 14.03
C LEU A 124 3.68 -0.30 14.62
N THR A 125 3.74 -0.93 15.81
CA THR A 125 4.98 -1.40 16.39
C THR A 125 5.71 -2.40 15.49
N VAL A 126 4.99 -3.36 14.91
CA VAL A 126 5.55 -4.31 13.94
C VAL A 126 6.13 -3.57 12.73
N LEU A 127 5.41 -2.57 12.20
CA LEU A 127 5.87 -1.81 11.06
C LEU A 127 7.10 -0.94 11.40
N ALA A 128 7.14 -0.36 12.61
CA ALA A 128 8.30 0.39 13.10
C ALA A 128 9.55 -0.51 13.26
N GLU A 129 9.37 -1.75 13.72
CA GLU A 129 10.46 -2.75 13.77
C GLU A 129 11.00 -3.06 12.37
N MET A 130 10.12 -3.21 11.36
CA MET A 130 10.54 -3.43 9.98
C MET A 130 11.24 -2.22 9.38
N GLN A 131 10.88 -1.01 9.79
CA GLN A 131 11.61 0.21 9.44
C GLN A 131 13.03 0.20 10.05
N GLN A 132 13.17 -0.19 11.32
CA GLN A 132 14.48 -0.32 11.97
C GLN A 132 15.36 -1.40 11.32
N GLN A 133 14.76 -2.44 10.75
CA GLN A 133 15.46 -3.47 9.96
C GLN A 133 15.86 -2.99 8.56
N GLY A 134 15.46 -1.77 8.15
CA GLY A 134 15.78 -1.20 6.84
C GLY A 134 14.91 -1.73 5.69
N LEU A 135 13.78 -2.40 5.96
CA LEU A 135 12.87 -2.91 4.94
C LEU A 135 11.87 -1.86 4.46
N VAL A 136 11.62 -0.84 5.30
CA VAL A 136 10.70 0.27 5.04
C VAL A 136 11.42 1.57 5.37
N LYS A 137 11.39 2.55 4.46
CA LYS A 137 12.04 3.84 4.67
C LYS A 137 11.14 4.81 5.45
N HIS A 138 9.89 4.92 5.07
CA HIS A 138 8.91 5.81 5.68
C HIS A 138 7.57 5.11 5.93
N ILE A 139 6.91 5.54 7.02
CA ILE A 139 5.60 4.99 7.41
C ILE A 139 4.53 6.07 7.26
N GLY A 140 3.43 5.71 6.62
CA GLY A 140 2.21 6.48 6.54
C GLY A 140 1.02 5.71 7.09
N LEU A 141 -0.13 6.35 7.09
CA LEU A 141 -1.40 5.78 7.58
C LEU A 141 -2.48 5.92 6.49
N SER A 142 -3.43 4.99 6.48
CA SER A 142 -4.60 5.07 5.60
C SER A 142 -5.85 4.63 6.35
N ASN A 143 -6.95 5.37 6.15
CA ASN A 143 -8.24 5.10 6.76
C ASN A 143 -8.20 5.17 8.30
N VAL A 144 -7.69 6.28 8.83
CA VAL A 144 -7.43 6.47 10.27
C VAL A 144 -8.18 7.65 10.84
N THR A 145 -8.51 7.57 12.14
CA THR A 145 -9.07 8.68 12.91
C THR A 145 -7.95 9.63 13.40
N PRO A 146 -8.29 10.88 13.78
CA PRO A 146 -7.32 11.78 14.41
C PRO A 146 -6.68 11.19 15.67
N THR A 147 -7.43 10.42 16.45
CA THR A 147 -6.94 9.72 17.65
C THR A 147 -5.84 8.73 17.30
N GLN A 148 -6.05 7.93 16.25
CA GLN A 148 -5.05 6.97 15.75
C GLN A 148 -3.79 7.65 15.21
N VAL A 149 -3.94 8.80 14.54
CA VAL A 149 -2.77 9.59 14.10
C VAL A 149 -1.98 10.09 15.32
N ALA A 150 -2.67 10.56 16.36
CA ALA A 150 -2.00 11.02 17.59
C ALA A 150 -1.32 9.86 18.34
N GLU A 151 -1.91 8.67 18.36
CA GLU A 151 -1.31 7.44 18.89
C GLU A 151 -0.05 7.07 18.10
N ALA A 152 -0.15 7.00 16.79
CA ALA A 152 0.93 6.61 15.89
C ALA A 152 2.18 7.50 16.03
N ARG A 153 1.98 8.80 16.14
CA ARG A 153 3.09 9.79 16.28
C ARG A 153 3.88 9.66 17.59
N LYS A 154 3.39 8.90 18.55
CA LYS A 154 4.15 8.58 19.78
C LYS A 154 5.08 7.37 19.58
N ILE A 155 4.86 6.59 18.54
CA ILE A 155 5.59 5.34 18.26
C ILE A 155 6.63 5.57 17.18
N VAL A 156 6.26 6.25 16.08
CA VAL A 156 7.11 6.45 14.90
C VAL A 156 6.73 7.73 14.18
N GLU A 157 7.66 8.27 13.38
CA GLU A 157 7.37 9.40 12.49
C GLU A 157 6.38 8.97 11.41
N ILE A 158 5.29 9.73 11.25
CA ILE A 158 4.27 9.52 10.21
C ILE A 158 4.44 10.59 9.15
N VAL A 159 4.79 10.17 7.92
CA VAL A 159 5.07 11.09 6.80
C VAL A 159 3.83 11.47 6.01
N CYS A 160 2.78 10.65 6.01
CA CYS A 160 1.54 10.94 5.29
C CYS A 160 0.32 10.25 5.90
N VAL A 161 -0.86 10.79 5.58
CA VAL A 161 -2.17 10.18 5.88
C VAL A 161 -3.01 10.18 4.61
N GLN A 162 -3.57 9.02 4.27
CA GLN A 162 -4.44 8.82 3.12
C GLN A 162 -5.83 8.35 3.57
N ASN A 163 -6.74 9.29 3.71
CA ASN A 163 -8.15 9.02 4.00
C ASN A 163 -9.00 9.35 2.78
N GLU A 164 -10.19 8.77 2.71
CA GLU A 164 -11.19 9.22 1.75
C GLU A 164 -11.60 10.65 2.09
N TYR A 165 -11.55 11.53 1.10
CA TYR A 165 -11.94 12.92 1.22
C TYR A 165 -12.70 13.34 -0.04
N ASN A 166 -13.96 13.66 0.11
CA ASN A 166 -14.83 14.11 -0.98
C ASN A 166 -15.83 15.15 -0.45
N ILE A 167 -16.60 15.72 -1.34
CA ILE A 167 -17.62 16.73 -1.05
C ILE A 167 -19.04 16.16 -1.03
N ALA A 168 -19.17 14.85 -1.15
CA ALA A 168 -20.46 14.15 -1.15
C ALA A 168 -20.88 13.73 0.25
#